data_bd0f330db66375ae7ed855c04eadb3eb
#
_entry.id   bd0f330db66375ae7ed855c04eadb3eb
#
_cell.length_a   1.000
_cell.length_b   1.000
_cell.length_c   1.000
_cell.angle_alpha   90.00
_cell.angle_beta   90.00
_cell.angle_gamma   90.00
#
_symmetry.space_group_name_H-M   'P 1'
#
loop_
_entity.id
_entity.type
_entity.pdbx_description
1 polymer ?
#
loop_
_entity_poly.entity_id
_entity_poly.type
_entity_poly.pdbx_seq_one_letter_code
_entity_poly.pdbx_strand_id
1 'polypeptide(L)'
;MKAVISDFGGVLTTPLGNSFAAWSKESGIPLEELGSAMAAATERHGDHPLFVLEKGLITQAEFIGRIEAELGQGRDLDGMLDVYFGHLERNPEMIDLMRDLRGRGLRMALLTNNVREWEPRWRSLLPEIDEVFDVVVDSAFVGMRKPEPDIYTLTVERLGDGLQPADCVFVDDIDLNCHAARELGMTAVLFEDTEQARAEIERALA
;
A
#
# COMPACT_ATOMS: atom_id res chain seq x y z
N MET A 1 0.02 21.02 11.15
CA MET A 1 -0.61 20.05 10.22
C MET A 1 -2.08 19.86 10.57
N LYS A 2 -2.89 19.44 9.61
CA LYS A 2 -4.36 19.30 9.79
C LYS A 2 -4.87 17.92 9.39
N ALA A 3 -4.04 17.16 8.67
CA ALA A 3 -4.40 15.83 8.19
C ALA A 3 -3.22 14.85 8.29
N VAL A 4 -3.55 13.55 8.43
CA VAL A 4 -2.60 12.44 8.34
C VAL A 4 -3.09 11.48 7.27
N ILE A 5 -2.19 11.09 6.37
CA ILE A 5 -2.41 10.12 5.31
C ILE A 5 -1.50 8.94 5.60
N SER A 6 -2.06 7.77 5.84
CA SER A 6 -1.32 6.54 6.15
C SER A 6 -1.38 5.55 5.00
N ASP A 7 -0.26 4.88 4.71
CA ASP A 7 -0.30 3.62 3.98
C ASP A 7 -0.94 2.52 4.84
N PHE A 8 -1.28 1.41 4.19
CA PHE A 8 -1.82 0.21 4.81
C PHE A 8 -0.73 -0.86 5.01
N GLY A 9 -0.18 -1.38 3.92
CA GLY A 9 0.75 -2.49 3.93
C GLY A 9 2.13 -2.10 4.46
N GLY A 10 2.66 -2.82 5.48
CA GLY A 10 3.94 -2.47 6.09
C GLY A 10 3.86 -1.36 7.14
N VAL A 11 2.75 -0.62 7.22
CA VAL A 11 2.52 0.44 8.24
C VAL A 11 1.45 0.00 9.23
N LEU A 12 0.23 -0.27 8.77
CA LEU A 12 -0.88 -0.80 9.61
C LEU A 12 -0.87 -2.32 9.69
N THR A 13 0.03 -2.95 8.97
CA THR A 13 0.30 -4.39 8.99
C THR A 13 1.80 -4.66 9.14
N THR A 14 2.15 -5.93 9.33
CA THR A 14 3.54 -6.39 9.20
C THR A 14 4.09 -6.13 7.80
N PRO A 15 5.43 -6.03 7.63
CA PRO A 15 6.05 -5.81 6.33
C PRO A 15 5.64 -6.86 5.29
N LEU A 16 5.24 -6.41 4.10
CA LEU A 16 4.76 -7.26 3.01
C LEU A 16 5.81 -8.27 2.53
N GLY A 17 7.09 -7.94 2.68
CA GLY A 17 8.21 -8.84 2.37
C GLY A 17 8.15 -10.18 3.10
N ASN A 18 7.61 -10.20 4.33
CA ASN A 18 7.44 -11.43 5.12
C ASN A 18 6.46 -12.39 4.44
N SER A 19 5.34 -11.88 3.95
CA SER A 19 4.33 -12.66 3.24
C SER A 19 4.86 -13.22 1.91
N PHE A 20 5.61 -12.43 1.16
CA PHE A 20 6.27 -12.90 -0.06
C PHE A 20 7.36 -13.94 0.20
N ALA A 21 8.15 -13.78 1.27
CA ALA A 21 9.15 -14.77 1.67
C ALA A 21 8.51 -16.09 2.11
N ALA A 22 7.41 -16.05 2.84
CA ALA A 22 6.64 -17.23 3.22
C ALA A 22 6.10 -17.96 1.99
N TRP A 23 5.45 -17.22 1.07
CA TRP A 23 4.95 -17.80 -0.18
C TRP A 23 6.08 -18.42 -1.01
N SER A 24 7.20 -17.75 -1.19
CA SER A 24 8.36 -18.28 -1.92
C SER A 24 8.86 -19.60 -1.34
N LYS A 25 8.88 -19.70 -0.01
CA LYS A 25 9.28 -20.93 0.70
C LYS A 25 8.27 -22.07 0.50
N GLU A 26 6.98 -21.77 0.53
CA GLU A 26 5.91 -22.78 0.40
C GLU A 26 5.75 -23.25 -1.06
N SER A 27 5.77 -22.35 -2.03
CA SER A 27 5.65 -22.65 -3.46
C SER A 27 6.92 -23.27 -4.05
N GLY A 28 8.07 -23.05 -3.40
CA GLY A 28 9.38 -23.42 -3.96
C GLY A 28 9.78 -22.56 -5.17
N ILE A 29 9.14 -21.41 -5.39
CA ILE A 29 9.50 -20.43 -6.41
C ILE A 29 10.34 -19.33 -5.75
N PRO A 30 11.65 -19.21 -6.06
CA PRO A 30 12.48 -18.15 -5.53
C PRO A 30 11.96 -16.76 -5.91
N LEU A 31 12.07 -15.77 -5.00
CA LEU A 31 11.68 -14.39 -5.30
C LEU A 31 12.44 -13.80 -6.50
N GLU A 32 13.69 -14.25 -6.73
CA GLU A 32 14.48 -13.85 -7.89
C GLU A 32 13.87 -14.38 -9.20
N GLU A 33 13.36 -15.63 -9.20
CA GLU A 33 12.66 -16.22 -10.35
C GLU A 33 11.35 -15.47 -10.64
N LEU A 34 10.59 -15.13 -9.60
CA LEU A 34 9.39 -14.31 -9.71
C LEU A 34 9.72 -12.91 -10.28
N GLY A 35 10.78 -12.27 -9.76
CA GLY A 35 11.23 -10.97 -10.25
C GLY A 35 11.66 -11.02 -11.72
N SER A 36 12.35 -12.07 -12.13
CA SER A 36 12.74 -12.29 -13.53
C SER A 36 11.52 -12.50 -14.44
N ALA A 37 10.52 -13.24 -13.98
CA ALA A 37 9.27 -13.43 -14.71
C ALA A 37 8.49 -12.11 -14.87
N MET A 38 8.46 -11.26 -13.81
CA MET A 38 7.86 -9.93 -13.90
C MET A 38 8.59 -9.03 -14.90
N ALA A 39 9.94 -9.07 -14.94
CA ALA A 39 10.73 -8.33 -15.91
C ALA A 39 10.45 -8.77 -17.34
N ALA A 40 10.44 -10.10 -17.60
CA ALA A 40 10.11 -10.66 -18.92
C ALA A 40 8.69 -10.32 -19.37
N ALA A 41 7.71 -10.38 -18.44
CA ALA A 41 6.34 -9.96 -18.73
C ALA A 41 6.27 -8.45 -19.03
N THR A 42 7.09 -7.63 -18.39
CA THR A 42 7.20 -6.20 -18.68
C THR A 42 7.71 -5.95 -20.09
N GLU A 43 8.78 -6.65 -20.52
CA GLU A 43 9.31 -6.57 -21.88
C GLU A 43 8.28 -6.98 -22.93
N ARG A 44 7.49 -8.02 -22.65
CA ARG A 44 6.47 -8.55 -23.57
C ARG A 44 5.26 -7.63 -23.70
N HIS A 45 4.78 -7.03 -22.61
CA HIS A 45 3.52 -6.31 -22.56
C HIS A 45 3.67 -4.78 -22.55
N GLY A 46 4.89 -4.26 -22.35
CA GLY A 46 5.20 -2.84 -22.32
C GLY A 46 4.98 -2.17 -20.96
N ASP A 47 4.28 -2.83 -20.03
CA ASP A 47 3.99 -2.31 -18.68
C ASP A 47 4.34 -3.34 -17.62
N HIS A 48 4.80 -2.86 -16.47
CA HIS A 48 5.08 -3.75 -15.33
C HIS A 48 3.79 -4.38 -14.81
N PRO A 49 3.68 -5.73 -14.78
CA PRO A 49 2.42 -6.42 -14.54
C PRO A 49 1.80 -6.09 -13.18
N LEU A 50 2.61 -5.94 -12.12
CA LEU A 50 2.12 -5.54 -10.80
C LEU A 50 1.57 -4.10 -10.81
N PHE A 51 2.19 -3.18 -11.56
CA PHE A 51 1.75 -1.77 -11.57
C PHE A 51 0.40 -1.61 -12.27
N VAL A 52 0.18 -2.34 -13.36
CA VAL A 52 -1.12 -2.30 -14.04
C VAL A 52 -2.21 -3.04 -13.26
N LEU A 53 -1.84 -4.08 -12.50
CA LEU A 53 -2.73 -4.76 -11.55
C LEU A 53 -3.16 -3.82 -10.41
N GLU A 54 -2.20 -3.16 -9.77
CA GLU A 54 -2.47 -2.20 -8.67
C GLU A 54 -3.27 -0.97 -9.13
N LYS A 55 -3.24 -0.64 -10.41
CA LYS A 55 -4.12 0.38 -11.02
C LYS A 55 -5.50 -0.17 -11.40
N GLY A 56 -5.75 -1.48 -11.24
CA GLY A 56 -6.99 -2.12 -11.64
C GLY A 56 -7.21 -2.14 -13.17
N LEU A 57 -6.12 -2.00 -13.96
CA LEU A 57 -6.14 -2.03 -15.42
C LEU A 57 -6.14 -3.45 -15.99
N ILE A 58 -5.69 -4.42 -15.20
CA ILE A 58 -5.81 -5.85 -15.47
C ILE A 58 -6.40 -6.55 -14.25
N THR A 59 -6.98 -7.72 -14.46
CA THR A 59 -7.47 -8.57 -13.38
C THR A 59 -6.34 -9.37 -12.75
N GLN A 60 -6.57 -9.87 -11.53
CA GLN A 60 -5.66 -10.82 -10.88
C GLN A 60 -5.39 -12.04 -11.76
N ALA A 61 -6.41 -12.58 -12.43
CA ALA A 61 -6.26 -13.73 -13.31
C ALA A 61 -5.34 -13.42 -14.51
N GLU A 62 -5.46 -12.24 -15.10
CA GLU A 62 -4.56 -11.79 -16.17
C GLU A 62 -3.13 -11.60 -15.68
N PHE A 63 -2.95 -11.02 -14.47
CA PHE A 63 -1.65 -10.89 -13.84
C PHE A 63 -0.99 -12.25 -13.64
N ILE A 64 -1.70 -13.20 -13.02
CA ILE A 64 -1.22 -14.57 -12.80
C ILE A 64 -0.81 -15.21 -14.13
N GLY A 65 -1.70 -15.17 -15.14
CA GLY A 65 -1.41 -15.75 -16.44
C GLY A 65 -0.18 -15.14 -17.13
N ARG A 66 0.06 -13.83 -16.99
CA ARG A 66 1.26 -13.16 -17.51
C ARG A 66 2.54 -13.65 -16.82
N ILE A 67 2.50 -13.86 -15.52
CA ILE A 67 3.68 -14.31 -14.75
C ILE A 67 3.94 -15.80 -15.00
N GLU A 68 2.93 -16.65 -14.97
CA GLU A 68 3.06 -18.09 -15.20
C GLU A 68 3.59 -18.41 -16.62
N ALA A 69 3.21 -17.61 -17.61
CA ALA A 69 3.73 -17.74 -18.98
C ALA A 69 5.27 -17.54 -19.03
N GLU A 70 5.84 -16.76 -18.13
CA GLU A 70 7.29 -16.50 -18.05
C GLU A 70 8.01 -17.44 -17.06
N LEU A 71 7.31 -17.98 -16.07
CA LEU A 71 7.87 -18.96 -15.12
C LEU A 71 8.11 -20.34 -15.76
N GLY A 72 7.35 -20.66 -16.82
CA GLY A 72 7.49 -21.92 -17.54
C GLY A 72 6.63 -23.05 -16.97
N GLN A 73 6.74 -24.23 -17.61
CA GLN A 73 5.88 -25.38 -17.31
C GLN A 73 6.08 -25.92 -15.88
N GLY A 74 4.95 -26.18 -15.21
CA GLY A 74 4.92 -26.80 -13.87
C GLY A 74 5.15 -25.80 -12.74
N ARG A 75 5.16 -24.51 -13.03
CA ARG A 75 5.13 -23.41 -12.06
C ARG A 75 3.77 -22.75 -12.14
N ASP A 76 3.09 -22.66 -11.01
CA ASP A 76 1.83 -21.94 -10.87
C ASP A 76 1.88 -21.05 -9.62
N LEU A 77 1.01 -20.07 -9.60
CA LEU A 77 0.86 -19.13 -8.48
C LEU A 77 -0.37 -19.47 -7.63
N ASP A 78 -0.89 -20.69 -7.75
CA ASP A 78 -2.02 -21.15 -6.96
C ASP A 78 -1.72 -21.03 -5.45
N GLY A 79 -2.71 -20.57 -4.69
CA GLY A 79 -2.59 -20.39 -3.25
C GLY A 79 -1.74 -19.18 -2.80
N MET A 80 -1.10 -18.43 -3.73
CA MET A 80 -0.26 -17.27 -3.36
C MET A 80 -0.99 -16.30 -2.42
N LEU A 81 -2.26 -16.03 -2.70
CA LEU A 81 -3.06 -15.11 -1.89
C LEU A 81 -3.34 -15.64 -0.49
N ASP A 82 -3.62 -16.94 -0.37
CA ASP A 82 -3.92 -17.52 0.93
C ASP A 82 -2.70 -17.48 1.84
N VAL A 83 -1.53 -17.78 1.30
CA VAL A 83 -0.25 -17.66 2.01
C VAL A 83 0.05 -16.20 2.31
N TYR A 84 -0.09 -15.30 1.33
CA TYR A 84 0.17 -13.87 1.50
C TYR A 84 -0.66 -13.27 2.64
N PHE A 85 -2.00 -13.45 2.62
CA PHE A 85 -2.87 -12.95 3.68
C PHE A 85 -2.76 -13.74 4.99
N GLY A 86 -2.38 -15.02 4.93
CA GLY A 86 -2.15 -15.86 6.12
C GLY A 86 -0.95 -15.40 6.96
N HIS A 87 0.00 -14.68 6.36
CA HIS A 87 1.19 -14.15 7.03
C HIS A 87 1.16 -12.63 7.22
N LEU A 88 0.07 -11.98 6.83
CA LEU A 88 -0.11 -10.55 7.01
C LEU A 88 -0.83 -10.28 8.34
N GLU A 89 -0.11 -9.75 9.31
CA GLU A 89 -0.64 -9.46 10.65
C GLU A 89 -0.87 -7.96 10.81
N ARG A 90 -1.83 -7.60 11.64
CA ARG A 90 -2.13 -6.21 12.00
C ARG A 90 -1.00 -5.60 12.85
N ASN A 91 -0.80 -4.30 12.72
CA ASN A 91 -0.01 -3.49 13.64
C ASN A 91 -0.96 -2.71 14.58
N PRO A 92 -1.37 -3.28 15.72
CA PRO A 92 -2.37 -2.68 16.58
C PRO A 92 -1.91 -1.35 17.17
N GLU A 93 -0.61 -1.20 17.46
CA GLU A 93 -0.07 0.03 18.04
C GLU A 93 -0.16 1.22 17.07
N MET A 94 0.07 0.96 15.79
CA MET A 94 -0.06 2.00 14.75
C MET A 94 -1.52 2.31 14.44
N ILE A 95 -2.41 1.31 14.46
CA ILE A 95 -3.85 1.51 14.33
C ILE A 95 -4.40 2.36 15.49
N ASP A 96 -3.97 2.09 16.71
CA ASP A 96 -4.34 2.88 17.89
C ASP A 96 -3.81 4.31 17.81
N LEU A 97 -2.60 4.52 17.28
CA LEU A 97 -2.08 5.86 16.99
C LEU A 97 -2.97 6.61 16.00
N MET A 98 -3.38 5.97 14.89
CA MET A 98 -4.27 6.61 13.91
C MET A 98 -5.62 6.97 14.54
N ARG A 99 -6.17 6.11 15.39
CA ARG A 99 -7.41 6.37 16.13
C ARG A 99 -7.26 7.57 17.08
N ASP A 100 -6.14 7.65 17.81
CA ASP A 100 -5.84 8.79 18.71
C ASP A 100 -5.75 10.11 17.92
N LEU A 101 -5.03 10.12 16.81
CA LEU A 101 -4.88 11.29 15.94
C LEU A 101 -6.24 11.78 15.41
N ARG A 102 -7.10 10.85 14.99
CA ARG A 102 -8.48 11.19 14.63
C ARG A 102 -9.26 11.78 15.81
N GLY A 103 -9.13 11.19 17.01
CA GLY A 103 -9.76 11.69 18.23
C GLY A 103 -9.34 13.10 18.61
N ARG A 104 -8.17 13.54 18.18
CA ARG A 104 -7.65 14.90 18.32
C ARG A 104 -8.18 15.89 17.27
N GLY A 105 -9.01 15.41 16.35
CA GLY A 105 -9.66 16.23 15.32
C GLY A 105 -8.89 16.38 14.02
N LEU A 106 -7.85 15.58 13.79
CA LEU A 106 -7.15 15.53 12.50
C LEU A 106 -8.01 14.82 11.45
N ARG A 107 -7.93 15.29 10.21
CA ARG A 107 -8.49 14.58 9.06
C ARG A 107 -7.62 13.39 8.73
N MET A 108 -8.21 12.24 8.49
CA MET A 108 -7.50 10.98 8.31
C MET A 108 -7.79 10.37 6.94
N ALA A 109 -6.75 9.99 6.20
CA ALA A 109 -6.90 9.22 4.98
C ALA A 109 -6.04 7.96 5.00
N LEU A 110 -6.57 6.88 4.41
CA LEU A 110 -5.81 5.71 4.00
C LEU A 110 -5.51 5.82 2.52
N LEU A 111 -4.23 5.68 2.14
CA LEU A 111 -3.78 5.69 0.75
C LEU A 111 -2.95 4.44 0.48
N THR A 112 -3.52 3.45 -0.21
CA THR A 112 -2.90 2.14 -0.41
C THR A 112 -2.76 1.78 -1.89
N ASN A 113 -1.63 1.16 -2.25
CA ASN A 113 -1.50 0.42 -3.49
C ASN A 113 -1.98 -1.00 -3.25
N ASN A 114 -3.10 -1.38 -3.87
CA ASN A 114 -3.71 -2.67 -3.61
C ASN A 114 -4.31 -3.27 -4.89
N VAL A 115 -4.91 -4.43 -4.76
CA VAL A 115 -5.52 -5.15 -5.87
C VAL A 115 -7.03 -5.20 -5.64
N ARG A 116 -7.81 -4.96 -6.69
CA ARG A 116 -9.28 -4.86 -6.60
C ARG A 116 -9.92 -6.10 -6.00
N GLU A 117 -9.49 -7.29 -6.43
CA GLU A 117 -10.02 -8.56 -5.99
C GLU A 117 -9.65 -8.89 -4.53
N TRP A 118 -8.65 -8.18 -3.98
CA TRP A 118 -8.18 -8.39 -2.61
C TRP A 118 -8.90 -7.50 -1.59
N GLU A 119 -9.73 -6.55 -2.03
CA GLU A 119 -10.41 -5.61 -1.14
C GLU A 119 -11.15 -6.30 0.03
N PRO A 120 -11.95 -7.37 -0.14
CA PRO A 120 -12.62 -8.00 0.98
C PRO A 120 -11.65 -8.58 2.02
N ARG A 121 -10.48 -9.04 1.58
CA ARG A 121 -9.47 -9.63 2.47
C ARG A 121 -8.72 -8.57 3.26
N TRP A 122 -8.17 -7.56 2.59
CA TRP A 122 -7.41 -6.54 3.30
C TRP A 122 -8.31 -5.68 4.20
N ARG A 123 -9.56 -5.39 3.81
CA ARG A 123 -10.52 -4.72 4.70
C ARG A 123 -10.84 -5.53 5.94
N SER A 124 -10.85 -6.87 5.86
CA SER A 124 -11.07 -7.72 7.04
C SER A 124 -9.96 -7.63 8.07
N LEU A 125 -8.75 -7.20 7.66
CA LEU A 125 -7.64 -6.92 8.58
C LEU A 125 -7.79 -5.57 9.30
N LEU A 126 -8.65 -4.68 8.81
CA LEU A 126 -8.89 -3.36 9.42
C LEU A 126 -10.40 -3.11 9.52
N PRO A 127 -11.13 -3.87 10.35
CA PRO A 127 -12.58 -3.75 10.47
C PRO A 127 -13.04 -2.37 10.96
N GLU A 128 -12.17 -1.63 11.64
CA GLU A 128 -12.36 -0.26 12.13
C GLU A 128 -12.02 0.83 11.08
N ILE A 129 -11.82 0.47 9.82
CA ILE A 129 -11.35 1.41 8.77
C ILE A 129 -12.22 2.67 8.68
N ASP A 130 -13.54 2.52 8.71
CA ASP A 130 -14.49 3.63 8.59
C ASP A 130 -14.60 4.46 9.90
N GLU A 131 -14.13 3.89 11.02
CA GLU A 131 -14.02 4.60 12.29
C GLU A 131 -12.76 5.44 12.38
N VAL A 132 -11.67 4.99 11.72
CA VAL A 132 -10.35 5.62 11.78
C VAL A 132 -10.14 6.61 10.64
N PHE A 133 -10.59 6.30 9.45
CA PHE A 133 -10.30 7.10 8.26
C PHE A 133 -11.57 7.75 7.68
N ASP A 134 -11.48 9.06 7.39
CA ASP A 134 -12.52 9.81 6.69
C ASP A 134 -12.55 9.48 5.20
N VAL A 135 -11.39 9.12 4.65
CA VAL A 135 -11.18 8.86 3.22
C VAL A 135 -10.33 7.60 3.06
N VAL A 136 -10.73 6.74 2.15
CA VAL A 136 -9.93 5.59 1.69
C VAL A 136 -9.68 5.75 0.19
N VAL A 137 -8.41 5.80 -0.19
CA VAL A 137 -7.98 5.80 -1.58
C VAL A 137 -7.21 4.51 -1.85
N ASP A 138 -7.83 3.61 -2.58
CA ASP A 138 -7.24 2.38 -3.07
C ASP A 138 -6.93 2.55 -4.56
N SER A 139 -5.67 2.34 -4.93
CA SER A 139 -5.13 2.52 -6.28
C SER A 139 -5.94 1.80 -7.35
N ALA A 140 -6.40 0.57 -7.05
CA ALA A 140 -7.13 -0.28 -7.99
C ALA A 140 -8.52 0.26 -8.39
N PHE A 141 -9.07 1.22 -7.62
CA PHE A 141 -10.36 1.83 -7.90
C PHE A 141 -10.26 3.22 -8.53
N VAL A 142 -9.05 3.81 -8.52
CA VAL A 142 -8.84 5.16 -9.05
C VAL A 142 -7.94 5.19 -10.30
N GLY A 143 -7.38 4.05 -10.70
CA GLY A 143 -6.54 3.95 -11.90
C GLY A 143 -5.15 4.60 -11.76
N MET A 144 -4.76 4.97 -10.56
CA MET A 144 -3.50 5.61 -10.21
C MET A 144 -2.85 4.86 -9.05
N ARG A 145 -1.53 4.94 -8.90
CA ARG A 145 -0.81 4.30 -7.79
C ARG A 145 0.30 5.19 -7.25
N LYS A 146 0.70 5.01 -6.00
CA LYS A 146 1.94 5.57 -5.48
C LYS A 146 3.13 4.98 -6.26
N PRO A 147 4.15 5.74 -6.63
CA PRO A 147 4.43 7.12 -6.29
C PRO A 147 3.93 8.16 -7.33
N GLU A 148 2.91 7.88 -8.15
CA GLU A 148 2.38 8.85 -9.11
C GLU A 148 1.79 10.06 -8.38
N PRO A 149 2.15 11.32 -8.74
CA PRO A 149 1.72 12.52 -8.01
C PRO A 149 0.20 12.69 -7.90
N ASP A 150 -0.52 12.23 -8.92
CA ASP A 150 -1.97 12.44 -9.03
C ASP A 150 -2.76 11.73 -7.93
N ILE A 151 -2.28 10.56 -7.43
CA ILE A 151 -2.99 9.83 -6.37
C ILE A 151 -2.92 10.56 -5.03
N TYR A 152 -1.80 11.24 -4.74
CA TYR A 152 -1.65 12.08 -3.53
C TYR A 152 -2.54 13.30 -3.62
N THR A 153 -2.55 13.97 -4.78
CA THR A 153 -3.41 15.12 -5.04
C THR A 153 -4.89 14.75 -4.86
N LEU A 154 -5.33 13.64 -5.46
CA LEU A 154 -6.69 13.11 -5.29
C LEU A 154 -7.00 12.82 -3.81
N THR A 155 -6.05 12.29 -3.05
CA THR A 155 -6.26 12.00 -1.64
C THR A 155 -6.50 13.28 -0.83
N VAL A 156 -5.70 14.33 -1.07
CA VAL A 156 -5.88 15.64 -0.43
C VAL A 156 -7.20 16.29 -0.83
N GLU A 157 -7.57 16.22 -2.11
CA GLU A 157 -8.87 16.72 -2.60
C GLU A 157 -10.05 16.03 -1.92
N ARG A 158 -9.99 14.70 -1.75
CA ARG A 158 -11.05 13.91 -1.10
C ARG A 158 -11.14 14.19 0.40
N LEU A 159 -10.02 14.51 1.07
CA LEU A 159 -10.05 14.96 2.46
C LEU A 159 -10.84 16.27 2.64
N GLY A 160 -10.92 17.11 1.61
CA GLY A 160 -11.75 18.31 1.60
C GLY A 160 -11.20 19.44 2.45
N ASP A 161 -12.08 20.30 2.94
CA ASP A 161 -11.81 21.42 3.86
C ASP A 161 -10.75 22.43 3.34
N GLY A 162 -10.48 22.44 2.02
CA GLY A 162 -9.48 23.31 1.41
C GLY A 162 -8.04 22.97 1.80
N LEU A 163 -7.80 21.73 2.25
CA LEU A 163 -6.49 21.25 2.60
C LEU A 163 -5.52 21.32 1.41
N GLN A 164 -4.27 21.63 1.73
CA GLN A 164 -3.17 21.63 0.78
C GLN A 164 -2.17 20.53 1.17
N PRO A 165 -1.33 20.04 0.25
CA PRO A 165 -0.28 19.06 0.59
C PRO A 165 0.54 19.47 1.82
N ALA A 166 0.87 20.76 1.96
CA ALA A 166 1.62 21.29 3.09
C ALA A 166 0.87 21.20 4.46
N ASP A 167 -0.43 20.91 4.46
CA ASP A 167 -1.21 20.66 5.68
C ASP A 167 -1.17 19.20 6.12
N CYS A 168 -0.57 18.29 5.31
CA CYS A 168 -0.63 16.85 5.48
C CYS A 168 0.68 16.23 5.95
N VAL A 169 0.58 15.26 6.85
CA VAL A 169 1.64 14.29 7.14
C VAL A 169 1.32 13.00 6.40
N PHE A 170 2.27 12.49 5.62
CA PHE A 170 2.17 11.22 4.92
C PHE A 170 3.08 10.17 5.59
N VAL A 171 2.60 8.95 5.81
CA VAL A 171 3.34 7.87 6.46
C VAL A 171 3.32 6.64 5.56
N ASP A 172 4.50 6.14 5.19
CA ASP A 172 4.67 5.01 4.26
C ASP A 172 6.01 4.32 4.52
N ASP A 173 6.12 3.01 4.33
CA ASP A 173 7.35 2.23 4.54
C ASP A 173 8.27 2.21 3.30
N ILE A 174 7.82 2.79 2.18
CA ILE A 174 8.57 2.86 0.92
C ILE A 174 9.10 4.28 0.70
N ASP A 175 10.43 4.45 0.73
CA ASP A 175 11.07 5.77 0.59
C ASP A 175 10.69 6.48 -0.72
N LEU A 176 10.52 5.74 -1.82
CA LEU A 176 10.08 6.32 -3.11
C LEU A 176 8.70 6.98 -3.00
N ASN A 177 7.78 6.40 -2.23
CA ASN A 177 6.47 6.99 -1.97
C ASN A 177 6.58 8.24 -1.10
N CYS A 178 7.42 8.17 -0.05
CA CYS A 178 7.72 9.32 0.81
C CYS A 178 8.38 10.47 0.04
N HIS A 179 9.28 10.15 -0.88
CA HIS A 179 9.93 11.15 -1.74
C HIS A 179 8.90 11.89 -2.60
N ALA A 180 8.02 11.16 -3.29
CA ALA A 180 6.96 11.76 -4.10
C ALA A 180 6.02 12.66 -3.28
N ALA A 181 5.67 12.26 -2.06
CA ALA A 181 4.88 13.09 -1.16
C ALA A 181 5.60 14.40 -0.78
N ARG A 182 6.92 14.34 -0.50
CA ARG A 182 7.75 15.52 -0.20
C ARG A 182 7.84 16.48 -1.39
N GLU A 183 7.98 15.97 -2.61
CA GLU A 183 7.98 16.79 -3.83
C GLU A 183 6.68 17.58 -4.03
N LEU A 184 5.57 17.07 -3.51
CA LEU A 184 4.28 17.78 -3.50
C LEU A 184 4.14 18.76 -2.32
N GLY A 185 5.11 18.80 -1.41
CA GLY A 185 5.10 19.69 -0.24
C GLY A 185 4.50 19.08 1.03
N MET A 186 4.22 17.78 1.06
CA MET A 186 3.80 17.09 2.29
C MET A 186 4.99 16.90 3.24
N THR A 187 4.72 16.81 4.55
CA THR A 187 5.68 16.23 5.48
C THR A 187 5.56 14.71 5.40
N ALA A 188 6.62 14.02 4.98
CA ALA A 188 6.58 12.57 4.85
C ALA A 188 7.49 11.89 5.89
N VAL A 189 6.90 10.93 6.61
CA VAL A 189 7.54 10.06 7.58
C VAL A 189 7.78 8.70 6.93
N LEU A 190 9.03 8.33 6.76
CA LEU A 190 9.39 6.96 6.36
C LEU A 190 9.22 6.05 7.58
N PHE A 191 8.27 5.13 7.48
CA PHE A 191 7.94 4.24 8.58
C PHE A 191 9.03 3.16 8.73
N GLU A 192 9.61 3.07 9.93
CA GLU A 192 10.53 2.01 10.33
C GLU A 192 9.90 1.15 11.44
N ASP A 193 9.31 1.82 12.44
CA ASP A 193 8.52 1.22 13.51
C ASP A 193 7.52 2.23 14.09
N THR A 194 6.60 1.76 14.92
CA THR A 194 5.53 2.61 15.48
C THR A 194 6.05 3.69 16.43
N GLU A 195 7.11 3.44 17.19
CA GLU A 195 7.65 4.41 18.15
C GLU A 195 8.32 5.57 17.41
N GLN A 196 9.15 5.26 16.41
CA GLN A 196 9.78 6.25 15.52
C GLN A 196 8.71 7.07 14.80
N ALA A 197 7.73 6.41 14.15
CA ALA A 197 6.67 7.08 13.40
C ALA A 197 5.85 8.01 14.30
N ARG A 198 5.47 7.57 15.51
CA ARG A 198 4.80 8.40 16.50
C ARG A 198 5.59 9.67 16.82
N ALA A 199 6.90 9.51 17.11
CA ALA A 199 7.75 10.66 17.46
C ALA A 199 7.87 11.68 16.32
N GLU A 200 7.95 11.21 15.07
CA GLU A 200 8.06 12.07 13.90
C GLU A 200 6.74 12.75 13.54
N ILE A 201 5.62 12.01 13.61
CA ILE A 201 4.28 12.58 13.42
C ILE A 201 4.02 13.68 14.46
N GLU A 202 4.27 13.41 15.75
CA GLU A 202 4.07 14.41 16.81
C GLU A 202 4.94 15.64 16.61
N ARG A 203 6.18 15.48 16.17
CA ARG A 203 7.05 16.62 15.82
C ARG A 203 6.49 17.44 14.66
N ALA A 204 5.91 16.78 13.65
CA ALA A 204 5.29 17.46 12.52
C ALA A 204 4.00 18.19 12.90
N LEU A 205 3.28 17.71 13.93
CA LEU A 205 2.04 18.32 14.43
C LEU A 205 2.26 19.50 15.38
N ALA A 206 3.44 19.59 16.00
CA ALA A 206 3.79 20.66 16.94
C ALA A 206 3.97 22.01 16.24
#